data_c602c6d8184b7dad4f8b0df91fee492f
#
_entry.id   c602c6d8184b7dad4f8b0df91fee492f
#
_cell.length_a   1.000
_cell.length_b   1.000
_cell.length_c   1.000
_cell.angle_alpha   90.00
_cell.angle_beta   90.00
_cell.angle_gamma   90.00
#
_symmetry.space_group_name_H-M   'P 1'
#
loop_
_entity.id
_entity.type
_entity.pdbx_description
1 polymer ?
#
loop_
_entity_poly.entity_id
_entity_poly.type
_entity_poly.pdbx_seq_one_letter_code
_entity_poly.pdbx_strand_id
1 'polypeptide(L)'
;GLGVTAKRITWPWWALSSALYAIFFYQADLFASAALQIVFIAAAIWGWFGWGPKGAMPSALSTKHRALWAAGLVLSFIALTPLLQSMGAAATWSDALIFLGSFFAQTIMVYEKYEAWPLWFAIDLLATVQYAILGYWFTAVLYAAFTLIALIGWKRWYESHRSAH
;
A
#
# COMPACT_ATOMS: atom_id res chain seq x y z
N GLY A 1 -7.05 4.75 -6.90
CA GLY A 1 -7.96 5.88 -6.99
C GLY A 1 -9.28 5.72 -6.25
N LEU A 2 -10.01 4.62 -6.41
CA LEU A 2 -11.35 4.46 -5.82
C LEU A 2 -11.36 4.45 -4.28
N GLY A 3 -10.29 3.99 -3.62
CA GLY A 3 -10.16 4.00 -2.16
C GLY A 3 -10.35 5.37 -1.52
N VAL A 4 -10.03 6.44 -2.24
CA VAL A 4 -10.26 7.84 -1.82
C VAL A 4 -11.72 8.12 -1.49
N THR A 5 -12.65 7.41 -2.13
CA THR A 5 -14.10 7.59 -1.93
C THR A 5 -14.64 6.84 -0.71
N ALA A 6 -13.82 6.06 -0.02
CA ALA A 6 -14.20 5.16 1.07
C ALA A 6 -15.33 4.16 0.73
N LYS A 7 -15.66 4.01 -0.55
CA LYS A 7 -16.73 3.11 -1.00
C LYS A 7 -16.25 1.67 -1.06
N ARG A 8 -17.07 0.73 -0.59
CA ARG A 8 -16.80 -0.70 -0.59
C ARG A 8 -16.45 -1.26 -1.98
N ILE A 9 -17.00 -0.67 -3.05
CA ILE A 9 -16.73 -1.07 -4.45
C ILE A 9 -15.23 -0.97 -4.82
N THR A 10 -14.42 -0.26 -4.05
CA THR A 10 -12.97 -0.19 -4.22
C THR A 10 -12.32 -1.57 -4.21
N TRP A 11 -12.79 -2.48 -3.37
CA TRP A 11 -12.15 -3.77 -3.12
C TRP A 11 -12.23 -4.74 -4.30
N PRO A 12 -13.38 -4.97 -4.96
CA PRO A 12 -13.44 -5.78 -6.17
C PRO A 12 -12.54 -5.26 -7.29
N TRP A 13 -12.48 -3.94 -7.50
CA TRP A 13 -11.58 -3.34 -8.48
C TRP A 13 -10.12 -3.52 -8.12
N TRP A 14 -9.79 -3.46 -6.83
CA TRP A 14 -8.44 -3.73 -6.36
C TRP A 14 -8.07 -5.20 -6.56
N ALA A 15 -8.95 -6.12 -6.18
CA ALA A 15 -8.73 -7.55 -6.39
C ALA A 15 -8.54 -7.89 -7.89
N LEU A 16 -9.36 -7.32 -8.77
CA LEU A 16 -9.23 -7.51 -10.22
C LEU A 16 -7.89 -6.98 -10.73
N SER A 17 -7.52 -5.76 -10.35
CA SER A 17 -6.22 -5.18 -10.71
C SER A 17 -5.06 -6.04 -10.24
N SER A 18 -5.08 -6.48 -8.97
CA SER A 18 -4.04 -7.34 -8.42
C SER A 18 -3.99 -8.71 -9.11
N ALA A 19 -5.13 -9.29 -9.49
CA ALA A 19 -5.14 -10.55 -10.24
C ALA A 19 -4.48 -10.41 -11.62
N LEU A 20 -4.75 -9.33 -12.34
CA LEU A 20 -4.10 -9.05 -13.63
C LEU A 20 -2.59 -8.83 -13.46
N TYR A 21 -2.17 -8.07 -12.46
CA TYR A 21 -0.76 -7.88 -12.15
C TYR A 21 -0.07 -9.16 -11.66
N ALA A 22 -0.76 -10.03 -10.92
CA ALA A 22 -0.22 -11.33 -10.53
C ALA A 22 0.13 -12.17 -11.74
N ILE A 23 -0.78 -12.24 -12.73
CA ILE A 23 -0.55 -12.96 -14.00
C ILE A 23 0.63 -12.34 -14.76
N PHE A 24 0.64 -11.02 -14.90
CA PHE A 24 1.72 -10.30 -15.59
C PHE A 24 3.09 -10.56 -14.95
N PHE A 25 3.20 -10.41 -13.63
CA PHE A 25 4.45 -10.63 -12.92
C PHE A 25 4.89 -12.09 -12.95
N TYR A 26 3.96 -13.04 -12.88
CA TYR A 26 4.27 -14.46 -13.03
C TYR A 26 4.84 -14.78 -14.42
N GLN A 27 4.25 -14.23 -15.49
CA GLN A 27 4.73 -14.39 -16.87
C GLN A 27 6.07 -13.70 -17.13
N ALA A 28 6.41 -12.69 -16.33
CA ALA A 28 7.67 -11.95 -16.37
C ALA A 28 8.75 -12.54 -15.43
N ASP A 29 8.53 -13.74 -14.86
CA ASP A 29 9.40 -14.39 -13.88
C ASP A 29 9.66 -13.56 -12.60
N LEU A 30 8.79 -12.58 -12.31
CA LEU A 30 8.86 -11.73 -11.12
C LEU A 30 8.02 -12.33 -9.98
N PHE A 31 8.42 -13.51 -9.51
CA PHE A 31 7.63 -14.32 -8.58
C PHE A 31 7.34 -13.62 -7.23
N ALA A 32 8.29 -12.84 -6.70
CA ALA A 32 8.09 -12.08 -5.47
C ALA A 32 6.99 -11.00 -5.65
N SER A 33 7.00 -10.30 -6.78
CA SER A 33 5.97 -9.31 -7.11
C SER A 33 4.61 -9.98 -7.36
N ALA A 34 4.58 -11.15 -8.00
CA ALA A 34 3.36 -11.94 -8.17
C ALA A 34 2.80 -12.39 -6.81
N ALA A 35 3.64 -12.87 -5.88
CA ALA A 35 3.25 -13.25 -4.53
C ALA A 35 2.66 -12.08 -3.74
N LEU A 36 3.23 -10.87 -3.88
CA LEU A 36 2.67 -9.65 -3.26
C LEU A 36 1.24 -9.36 -3.76
N GLN A 37 0.96 -9.61 -5.03
CA GLN A 37 -0.40 -9.41 -5.56
C GLN A 37 -1.41 -10.40 -4.94
N ILE A 38 -1.00 -11.63 -4.61
CA ILE A 38 -1.85 -12.57 -3.87
C ILE A 38 -2.19 -12.02 -2.47
N VAL A 39 -1.22 -11.42 -1.79
CA VAL A 39 -1.46 -10.74 -0.50
C VAL A 39 -2.47 -9.60 -0.68
N PHE A 40 -2.35 -8.81 -1.74
CA PHE A 40 -3.31 -7.72 -2.02
C PHE A 40 -4.70 -8.23 -2.35
N ILE A 41 -4.84 -9.37 -3.05
CA ILE A 41 -6.13 -10.02 -3.28
C ILE A 41 -6.75 -10.46 -1.94
N ALA A 42 -5.98 -11.10 -1.07
CA ALA A 42 -6.44 -11.51 0.25
C ALA A 42 -6.90 -10.30 1.08
N ALA A 43 -6.12 -9.21 1.07
CA ALA A 43 -6.50 -7.96 1.73
C ALA A 43 -7.76 -7.34 1.13
N ALA A 44 -7.95 -7.42 -0.19
CA ALA A 44 -9.15 -6.91 -0.86
C ALA A 44 -10.40 -7.73 -0.49
N ILE A 45 -10.28 -9.05 -0.37
CA ILE A 45 -11.36 -9.91 0.12
C ILE A 45 -11.70 -9.53 1.56
N TRP A 46 -10.70 -9.39 2.42
CA TRP A 46 -10.91 -8.98 3.80
C TRP A 46 -11.57 -7.60 3.89
N GLY A 47 -11.08 -6.61 3.14
CA GLY A 47 -11.67 -5.27 3.09
C GLY A 47 -13.11 -5.27 2.59
N TRP A 48 -13.45 -6.11 1.61
CA TRP A 48 -14.82 -6.26 1.12
C TRP A 48 -15.78 -6.70 2.23
N PHE A 49 -15.41 -7.65 3.07
CA PHE A 49 -16.23 -8.10 4.18
C PHE A 49 -16.12 -7.21 5.42
N GLY A 50 -14.96 -6.58 5.65
CA GLY A 50 -14.70 -5.69 6.79
C GLY A 50 -15.40 -4.33 6.66
N TRP A 51 -15.40 -3.74 5.47
CA TRP A 51 -16.12 -2.49 5.23
C TRP A 51 -17.61 -2.77 5.10
N GLY A 52 -18.41 -2.12 5.91
CA GLY A 52 -19.86 -2.28 5.87
C GLY A 52 -20.50 -1.86 4.54
N PRO A 53 -21.81 -2.06 4.36
CA PRO A 53 -22.54 -1.70 3.13
C PRO A 53 -22.42 -0.21 2.77
N LYS A 54 -22.19 0.65 3.75
CA LYS A 54 -22.01 2.10 3.59
C LYS A 54 -20.58 2.49 3.18
N GLY A 55 -19.65 1.52 3.14
CA GLY A 55 -18.23 1.76 2.90
C GLY A 55 -17.44 1.96 4.19
N ALA A 56 -16.18 2.42 4.07
CA ALA A 56 -15.32 2.68 5.21
C ALA A 56 -15.84 3.84 6.06
N MET A 57 -15.64 3.69 7.37
CA MET A 57 -15.80 4.77 8.36
C MET A 57 -14.40 5.18 8.85
N PRO A 58 -13.75 6.17 8.20
CA PRO A 58 -12.40 6.56 8.52
C PRO A 58 -12.22 6.92 9.98
N SER A 59 -11.24 6.31 10.63
CA SER A 59 -10.92 6.52 12.04
C SER A 59 -9.40 6.67 12.23
N ALA A 60 -8.98 7.06 13.43
CA ALA A 60 -7.58 7.21 13.78
C ALA A 60 -7.04 5.97 14.50
N LEU A 61 -5.77 5.67 14.30
CA LEU A 61 -5.02 4.81 15.20
C LEU A 61 -4.76 5.55 16.52
N SER A 62 -4.84 4.84 17.66
CA SER A 62 -4.34 5.38 18.91
C SER A 62 -2.81 5.57 18.84
N THR A 63 -2.27 6.46 19.66
CA THR A 63 -0.81 6.71 19.73
C THR A 63 -0.02 5.42 19.95
N LYS A 64 -0.52 4.53 20.82
CA LYS A 64 0.10 3.21 21.05
C LYS A 64 0.12 2.37 19.78
N HIS A 65 -0.98 2.29 19.04
CA HIS A 65 -1.03 1.53 17.79
C HIS A 65 -0.16 2.15 16.71
N ARG A 66 -0.08 3.49 16.59
CA ARG A 66 0.85 4.16 15.67
C ARG A 66 2.29 3.74 15.95
N ALA A 67 2.71 3.75 17.23
CA ALA A 67 4.04 3.31 17.63
C ALA A 67 4.29 1.83 17.32
N LEU A 68 3.31 0.95 17.57
CA LEU A 68 3.41 -0.47 17.25
C LEU A 68 3.52 -0.74 15.74
N TRP A 69 2.72 -0.06 14.92
CA TRP A 69 2.79 -0.17 13.46
C TRP A 69 4.12 0.35 12.91
N ALA A 70 4.61 1.49 13.43
CA ALA A 70 5.91 2.03 13.04
C ALA A 70 7.06 1.10 13.45
N ALA A 71 7.04 0.60 14.69
CA ALA A 71 8.04 -0.36 15.16
C ALA A 71 8.01 -1.66 14.34
N GLY A 72 6.81 -2.18 14.04
CA GLY A 72 6.64 -3.36 13.20
C GLY A 72 7.25 -3.17 11.80
N LEU A 73 7.00 -2.03 11.16
CA LEU A 73 7.57 -1.71 9.85
C LEU A 73 9.12 -1.65 9.92
N VAL A 74 9.66 -0.94 10.92
CA VAL A 74 11.12 -0.81 11.10
C VAL A 74 11.77 -2.16 11.37
N LEU A 75 11.22 -2.95 12.27
CA LEU A 75 11.76 -4.28 12.61
C LEU A 75 11.69 -5.23 11.42
N SER A 76 10.58 -5.23 10.68
CA SER A 76 10.43 -6.02 9.46
C SER A 76 11.44 -5.60 8.40
N PHE A 77 11.68 -4.31 8.24
CA PHE A 77 12.68 -3.77 7.31
C PHE A 77 14.11 -4.20 7.69
N ILE A 78 14.47 -4.09 8.96
CA ILE A 78 15.79 -4.52 9.47
C ILE A 78 15.98 -6.02 9.27
N ALA A 79 14.95 -6.83 9.48
CA ALA A 79 15.03 -8.28 9.32
C ALA A 79 15.04 -8.72 7.84
N LEU A 80 14.22 -8.12 6.99
CA LEU A 80 14.04 -8.53 5.60
C LEU A 80 15.20 -8.11 4.71
N THR A 81 15.75 -6.92 4.90
CA THR A 81 16.80 -6.37 4.03
C THR A 81 18.04 -7.27 3.94
N PRO A 82 18.66 -7.71 5.06
CA PRO A 82 19.81 -8.62 4.99
C PRO A 82 19.45 -9.99 4.42
N LEU A 83 18.25 -10.49 4.67
CA LEU A 83 17.77 -11.74 4.10
C LEU A 83 17.71 -11.67 2.58
N LEU A 84 17.13 -10.62 2.01
CA LEU A 84 17.07 -10.40 0.57
C LEU A 84 18.47 -10.26 -0.04
N GLN A 85 19.38 -9.57 0.62
CA GLN A 85 20.77 -9.46 0.20
C GLN A 85 21.48 -10.81 0.17
N SER A 86 21.28 -11.65 1.20
CA SER A 86 21.88 -12.99 1.27
C SER A 86 21.37 -13.94 0.19
N MET A 87 20.19 -13.71 -0.34
CA MET A 87 19.59 -14.46 -1.44
C MET A 87 20.06 -13.99 -2.83
N GLY A 88 20.97 -13.01 -2.89
CA GLY A 88 21.47 -12.45 -4.15
C GLY A 88 20.44 -11.60 -4.88
N ALA A 89 19.36 -11.21 -4.22
CA ALA A 89 18.41 -10.28 -4.78
C ALA A 89 19.11 -8.93 -5.02
N ALA A 90 18.96 -8.37 -6.21
CA ALA A 90 19.37 -6.99 -6.49
C ALA A 90 18.52 -5.96 -5.73
N ALA A 91 17.69 -6.44 -4.81
CA ALA A 91 16.79 -5.63 -4.02
C ALA A 91 17.58 -4.64 -3.17
N THR A 92 17.39 -3.39 -3.49
CA THR A 92 17.92 -2.28 -2.71
C THR A 92 17.07 -2.12 -1.45
N TRP A 93 17.58 -1.36 -0.48
CA TRP A 93 16.81 -0.98 0.70
C TRP A 93 15.46 -0.31 0.33
N SER A 94 15.42 0.41 -0.80
CA SER A 94 14.21 1.06 -1.28
C SER A 94 13.15 0.07 -1.76
N ASP A 95 13.55 -1.02 -2.43
CA ASP A 95 12.61 -2.08 -2.83
C ASP A 95 11.99 -2.76 -1.62
N ALA A 96 12.81 -3.09 -0.60
CA ALA A 96 12.34 -3.65 0.66
C ALA A 96 11.36 -2.72 1.37
N LEU A 97 11.66 -1.42 1.38
CA LEU A 97 10.80 -0.41 2.01
C LEU A 97 9.49 -0.21 1.25
N ILE A 98 9.53 -0.17 -0.09
CA ILE A 98 8.32 -0.11 -0.93
C ILE A 98 7.45 -1.35 -0.69
N PHE A 99 8.04 -2.55 -0.69
CA PHE A 99 7.33 -3.79 -0.46
C PHE A 99 6.63 -3.82 0.91
N LEU A 100 7.41 -3.64 1.98
CA LEU A 100 6.90 -3.68 3.35
C LEU A 100 5.91 -2.54 3.62
N GLY A 101 6.26 -1.32 3.20
CA GLY A 101 5.39 -0.17 3.36
C GLY A 101 4.05 -0.36 2.67
N SER A 102 4.02 -0.94 1.46
CA SER A 102 2.77 -1.27 0.75
C SER A 102 1.93 -2.31 1.52
N PHE A 103 2.57 -3.35 2.06
CA PHE A 103 1.90 -4.34 2.89
C PHE A 103 1.27 -3.71 4.14
N PHE A 104 2.03 -2.88 4.85
CA PHE A 104 1.56 -2.19 6.05
C PHE A 104 0.45 -1.17 5.73
N ALA A 105 0.62 -0.36 4.68
CA ALA A 105 -0.38 0.62 4.26
C ALA A 105 -1.71 -0.06 3.88
N GLN A 106 -1.63 -1.16 3.12
CA GLN A 106 -2.79 -1.94 2.74
C GLN A 106 -3.51 -2.53 3.96
N THR A 107 -2.77 -3.08 4.90
CA THR A 107 -3.35 -3.65 6.12
C THR A 107 -4.02 -2.59 6.98
N ILE A 108 -3.38 -1.44 7.18
CA ILE A 108 -3.95 -0.31 7.93
C ILE A 108 -5.22 0.22 7.23
N MET A 109 -5.26 0.22 5.88
CA MET A 109 -6.43 0.63 5.11
C MET A 109 -7.61 -0.33 5.28
N VAL A 110 -7.38 -1.64 5.35
CA VAL A 110 -8.44 -2.62 5.63
C VAL A 110 -9.11 -2.34 6.99
N TYR A 111 -8.34 -1.88 7.98
CA TYR A 111 -8.86 -1.46 9.29
C TYR A 111 -9.46 -0.04 9.32
N GLU A 112 -9.72 0.56 8.16
CA GLU A 112 -10.38 1.87 8.00
C GLU A 112 -9.61 3.01 8.69
N LYS A 113 -8.28 2.90 8.81
CA LYS A 113 -7.45 3.92 9.44
C LYS A 113 -6.90 4.90 8.41
N TYR A 114 -7.11 6.20 8.65
CA TYR A 114 -6.66 7.23 7.71
C TYR A 114 -5.13 7.30 7.60
N GLU A 115 -4.39 6.77 8.57
CA GLU A 115 -2.92 6.67 8.55
C GLU A 115 -2.37 5.81 7.41
N ALA A 116 -3.20 4.99 6.77
CA ALA A 116 -2.83 4.31 5.53
C ALA A 116 -2.39 5.30 4.44
N TRP A 117 -3.04 6.46 4.36
CA TRP A 117 -2.79 7.43 3.29
C TRP A 117 -1.44 8.13 3.36
N PRO A 118 -0.99 8.68 4.51
CA PRO A 118 0.38 9.21 4.61
C PRO A 118 1.45 8.14 4.37
N LEU A 119 1.18 6.87 4.70
CA LEU A 119 2.11 5.79 4.38
C LEU A 119 2.14 5.51 2.87
N TRP A 120 0.97 5.43 2.20
CA TRP A 120 0.90 5.35 0.73
C TRP A 120 1.61 6.52 0.07
N PHE A 121 1.38 7.75 0.55
CA PHE A 121 2.08 8.93 0.04
C PHE A 121 3.61 8.78 0.08
N ALA A 122 4.16 8.37 1.23
CA ALA A 122 5.61 8.21 1.39
C ALA A 122 6.17 7.13 0.46
N ILE A 123 5.46 5.99 0.31
CA ILE A 123 5.89 4.87 -0.51
C ILE A 123 5.81 5.22 -2.00
N ASP A 124 4.71 5.83 -2.44
CA ASP A 124 4.52 6.20 -3.84
C ASP A 124 5.50 7.30 -4.26
N LEU A 125 5.82 8.23 -3.35
CA LEU A 125 6.85 9.23 -3.59
C LEU A 125 8.24 8.60 -3.72
N LEU A 126 8.60 7.66 -2.84
CA LEU A 126 9.85 6.91 -2.91
C LEU A 126 9.94 6.13 -4.22
N ALA A 127 8.87 5.41 -4.60
CA ALA A 127 8.81 4.66 -5.85
C ALA A 127 8.92 5.59 -7.07
N THR A 128 8.28 6.76 -7.04
CA THR A 128 8.40 7.76 -8.11
C THR A 128 9.87 8.15 -8.34
N VAL A 129 10.59 8.48 -7.27
CA VAL A 129 12.00 8.86 -7.35
C VAL A 129 12.86 7.68 -7.81
N GLN A 130 12.67 6.50 -7.25
CA GLN A 130 13.41 5.29 -7.60
C GLN A 130 13.27 4.97 -9.10
N TYR A 131 12.03 4.90 -9.60
CA TYR A 131 11.80 4.55 -11.00
C TYR A 131 12.27 5.65 -11.97
N ALA A 132 12.23 6.92 -11.57
CA ALA A 132 12.81 8.00 -12.35
C ALA A 132 14.34 7.87 -12.47
N ILE A 133 15.03 7.55 -11.36
CA ILE A 133 16.49 7.33 -11.35
C ILE A 133 16.87 6.13 -12.21
N LEU A 134 16.06 5.06 -12.19
CA LEU A 134 16.27 3.86 -12.99
C LEU A 134 15.88 4.02 -14.47
N GLY A 135 15.33 5.17 -14.88
CA GLY A 135 14.93 5.45 -16.26
C GLY A 135 13.57 4.86 -16.67
N TYR A 136 12.81 4.31 -15.73
CA TYR A 136 11.46 3.76 -15.97
C TYR A 136 10.39 4.87 -15.90
N TRP A 137 10.43 5.80 -16.84
CA TRP A 137 9.62 7.03 -16.82
C TRP A 137 8.10 6.80 -16.75
N PHE A 138 7.57 5.80 -17.48
CA PHE A 138 6.14 5.48 -17.41
C PHE A 138 5.72 5.04 -16.01
N THR A 139 6.54 4.20 -15.37
CA THR A 139 6.31 3.75 -14.00
C THR A 139 6.43 4.91 -13.02
N ALA A 140 7.44 5.77 -13.18
CA ALA A 140 7.61 6.96 -12.35
C ALA A 140 6.40 7.91 -12.43
N VAL A 141 5.87 8.18 -13.62
CA VAL A 141 4.66 8.99 -13.82
C VAL A 141 3.44 8.35 -13.17
N LEU A 142 3.29 7.03 -13.26
CA LEU A 142 2.19 6.30 -12.61
C LEU A 142 2.26 6.46 -11.08
N TYR A 143 3.44 6.28 -10.47
CA TYR A 143 3.60 6.45 -9.02
C TYR A 143 3.47 7.91 -8.58
N ALA A 144 3.87 8.88 -9.42
CA ALA A 144 3.59 10.29 -9.17
C ALA A 144 2.08 10.57 -9.13
N ALA A 145 1.30 9.97 -10.02
CA ALA A 145 -0.15 10.05 -9.97
C ALA A 145 -0.72 9.40 -8.69
N PHE A 146 -0.17 8.25 -8.26
CA PHE A 146 -0.57 7.62 -7.00
C PHE A 146 -0.22 8.47 -5.79
N THR A 147 0.94 9.14 -5.78
CA THR A 147 1.32 10.12 -4.75
C THR A 147 0.28 11.23 -4.61
N LEU A 148 -0.21 11.79 -5.73
CA LEU A 148 -1.27 12.80 -5.70
C LEU A 148 -2.61 12.23 -5.20
N ILE A 149 -2.96 11.02 -5.62
CA ILE A 149 -4.15 10.31 -5.14
C ILE A 149 -4.07 10.07 -3.63
N ALA A 150 -2.89 9.71 -3.12
CA ALA A 150 -2.68 9.50 -1.69
C ALA A 150 -2.90 10.79 -0.88
N LEU A 151 -2.44 11.94 -1.37
CA LEU A 151 -2.72 13.25 -0.75
C LEU A 151 -4.22 13.57 -0.69
N ILE A 152 -4.93 13.32 -1.79
CA ILE A 152 -6.38 13.55 -1.85
C ILE A 152 -7.11 12.60 -0.89
N GLY A 153 -6.71 11.33 -0.86
CA GLY A 153 -7.26 10.32 0.04
C GLY A 153 -7.03 10.69 1.51
N TRP A 154 -5.81 11.12 1.85
CA TRP A 154 -5.46 11.58 3.18
C TRP A 154 -6.35 12.74 3.64
N LYS A 155 -6.47 13.79 2.81
CA LYS A 155 -7.33 14.93 3.13
C LYS A 155 -8.76 14.48 3.38
N ARG A 156 -9.37 13.73 2.46
CA ARG A 156 -10.77 13.32 2.56
C ARG A 156 -11.06 12.42 3.77
N TRP A 157 -10.21 11.45 4.02
CA TRP A 157 -10.39 10.53 5.15
C TRP A 157 -10.16 11.21 6.49
N TYR A 158 -9.20 12.14 6.56
CA TYR A 158 -8.95 12.93 7.75
C TYR A 158 -10.12 13.89 8.06
N GLU A 159 -10.66 14.57 7.04
CA GLU A 159 -11.84 15.42 7.18
C GLU A 159 -13.07 14.61 7.62
N SER A 160 -13.30 13.44 7.02
CA SER A 160 -14.38 12.52 7.41
C SER A 160 -14.25 12.06 8.87
N HIS A 161 -13.05 11.74 9.32
CA HIS A 161 -12.77 11.39 10.72
C HIS A 161 -13.10 12.56 11.67
N ARG A 162 -12.68 13.79 11.32
CA ARG A 162 -12.96 14.99 12.14
C ARG A 162 -14.45 15.35 12.22
N SER A 163 -15.19 15.08 11.16
CA SER A 163 -16.63 15.38 11.12
C SER A 163 -17.50 14.40 11.92
N ALA A 164 -16.91 13.25 12.31
CA ALA A 164 -17.58 12.21 13.09
C ALA A 164 -17.39 12.38 14.62
N HIS A 165 -16.58 13.38 15.04
CA HIS A 165 -16.28 13.72 16.43
C HIS A 165 -16.57 15.19 16.70
#